data_7db9df54dd936e1cc5a230da880fc423
#
_entry.id   7db9df54dd936e1cc5a230da880fc423
#
_cell.length_a   1.000
_cell.length_b   1.000
_cell.length_c   1.000
_cell.angle_alpha   90.00
_cell.angle_beta   90.00
_cell.angle_gamma   90.00
#
_symmetry.space_group_name_H-M   'P 1'
#
loop_
_entity.id
_entity.type
_entity.pdbx_description
1 polymer ?
#
loop_
_entity_poly.entity_id
_entity_poly.type
_entity_poly.pdbx_seq_one_letter_code
_entity_poly.pdbx_strand_id
1 'polypeptide(L)'
;SLVGSEMCIRDSSEMMEKLYTNKALRAVSKPFMDLDKITATASPSPNRWSDKVPSREMTKAEIQEFIDSFAKCAKLLQDAGVDGVEVHAVHEGYLLDQFTLHYVNKRTDEYGGSLENRYRFAAEIVKAIKAACGPDFPVSLRYSVVSKTKGFRQGALPGEDYVEAGRDMAESEIAAKFLQDAGYDMLNCDNGTYDAWYWAHPPVYMPENCNLAEVEHIKNFVDIPVVCAGRMTLEAAAKSIAEGRLDGAGFARNFLADPEWFTKV
;
A
#
# COMPACT_ATOMS: atom_id res chain seq x y z
N SER A 1 0.04 11.76 15.86
CA SER A 1 0.99 10.83 16.50
C SER A 1 0.55 9.39 16.21
N LEU A 2 1.47 8.48 16.01
CA LEU A 2 1.21 7.04 15.81
C LEU A 2 0.31 6.44 16.90
N VAL A 3 0.48 6.87 18.14
CA VAL A 3 -0.33 6.43 19.29
C VAL A 3 -1.80 6.79 19.13
N GLY A 4 -2.12 7.95 18.56
CA GLY A 4 -3.51 8.36 18.32
C GLY A 4 -4.19 7.53 17.24
N SER A 5 -3.47 7.16 16.17
CA SER A 5 -4.03 6.35 15.08
C SER A 5 -4.27 4.89 15.52
N GLU A 6 -3.37 4.31 16.29
CA GLU A 6 -3.56 2.95 16.84
C GLU A 6 -4.73 2.87 17.82
N MET A 7 -4.91 3.88 18.68
CA MET A 7 -6.08 3.97 19.56
C MET A 7 -7.37 4.08 18.73
N CYS A 8 -7.42 4.93 17.72
CA CYS A 8 -8.59 5.07 16.85
C CYS A 8 -8.91 3.76 16.12
N ILE A 9 -7.92 3.03 15.62
CA ILE A 9 -8.10 1.74 14.94
C ILE A 9 -8.64 0.70 15.93
N ARG A 10 -8.12 0.63 17.15
CA ARG A 10 -8.58 -0.30 18.18
C ARG A 10 -10.00 0.00 18.62
N ASP A 11 -10.30 1.25 18.92
CA ASP A 11 -11.65 1.68 19.33
C ASP A 11 -12.66 1.44 18.21
N SER A 12 -12.28 1.70 16.96
CA SER A 12 -13.10 1.41 15.78
C SER A 12 -13.36 -0.09 15.65
N SER A 13 -12.34 -0.93 15.89
CA SER A 13 -12.45 -2.38 15.81
C SER A 13 -13.37 -2.95 16.90
N GLU A 14 -13.27 -2.45 18.13
CA GLU A 14 -14.17 -2.83 19.22
C GLU A 14 -15.61 -2.39 18.95
N MET A 15 -15.81 -1.20 18.39
CA MET A 15 -17.12 -0.73 17.96
C MET A 15 -17.70 -1.61 16.85
N MET A 16 -16.89 -1.94 15.83
CA MET A 16 -17.31 -2.83 14.74
C MET A 16 -17.67 -4.21 15.26
N GLU A 17 -16.89 -4.78 16.19
CA GLU A 17 -17.22 -6.05 16.83
C GLU A 17 -18.56 -5.99 17.56
N LYS A 18 -18.82 -4.94 18.35
CA LYS A 18 -20.12 -4.76 19.03
C LYS A 18 -21.28 -4.66 18.04
N LEU A 19 -21.08 -3.92 16.94
CA LEU A 19 -22.11 -3.79 15.89
C LEU A 19 -22.35 -5.12 15.16
N TYR A 20 -21.29 -5.91 14.91
CA TYR A 20 -21.41 -7.21 14.25
C TYR A 20 -22.10 -8.26 15.13
N THR A 21 -21.76 -8.29 16.41
CA THR A 21 -22.29 -9.29 17.35
C THR A 21 -23.70 -8.97 17.85
N ASN A 22 -24.13 -7.69 17.78
CA ASN A 22 -25.45 -7.26 18.21
C ASN A 22 -26.34 -6.92 17.01
N LYS A 23 -27.25 -7.84 16.64
CA LYS A 23 -28.16 -7.70 15.49
C LYS A 23 -29.05 -6.43 15.55
N ALA A 24 -29.49 -6.02 16.73
CA ALA A 24 -30.33 -4.84 16.90
C ALA A 24 -29.50 -3.56 16.63
N LEU A 25 -28.31 -3.44 17.21
CA LEU A 25 -27.41 -2.33 16.94
C LEU A 25 -27.02 -2.26 15.46
N ARG A 26 -26.72 -3.41 14.83
CA ARG A 26 -26.40 -3.47 13.39
C ARG A 26 -27.55 -2.96 12.53
N ALA A 27 -28.81 -3.32 12.83
CA ALA A 27 -29.98 -2.87 12.09
C ALA A 27 -30.18 -1.35 12.22
N VAL A 28 -30.00 -0.80 13.42
CA VAL A 28 -30.18 0.63 13.70
C VAL A 28 -29.04 1.45 13.08
N SER A 29 -27.80 0.94 13.09
CA SER A 29 -26.63 1.65 12.54
C SER A 29 -26.55 1.60 11.00
N LYS A 30 -27.18 0.62 10.35
CA LYS A 30 -27.05 0.37 8.92
C LYS A 30 -27.29 1.59 8.02
N PRO A 31 -28.26 2.49 8.27
CA PRO A 31 -28.45 3.70 7.46
C PRO A 31 -27.27 4.69 7.51
N PHE A 32 -26.47 4.65 8.58
CA PHE A 32 -25.35 5.56 8.82
C PHE A 32 -24.00 4.88 8.62
N MET A 33 -23.93 3.59 8.87
CA MET A 33 -22.72 2.77 8.78
C MET A 33 -23.09 1.36 8.32
N ASP A 34 -22.96 1.11 7.03
CA ASP A 34 -23.17 -0.22 6.47
C ASP A 34 -21.87 -1.04 6.59
N LEU A 35 -21.81 -1.90 7.61
CA LEU A 35 -20.66 -2.75 7.86
C LEU A 35 -20.32 -3.69 6.70
N ASP A 36 -21.34 -4.11 5.94
CA ASP A 36 -21.13 -4.98 4.78
C ASP A 36 -20.34 -4.26 3.67
N LYS A 37 -20.44 -2.93 3.58
CA LYS A 37 -19.61 -2.12 2.67
C LYS A 37 -18.21 -1.89 3.21
N ILE A 38 -18.10 -1.59 4.52
CA ILE A 38 -16.80 -1.25 5.15
C ILE A 38 -15.85 -2.45 5.20
N THR A 39 -16.40 -3.67 5.35
CA THR A 39 -15.60 -4.89 5.45
C THR A 39 -15.41 -5.63 4.11
N ALA A 40 -15.62 -4.95 2.99
CA ALA A 40 -15.37 -5.53 1.67
C ALA A 40 -13.86 -5.60 1.37
N THR A 41 -13.43 -6.69 0.76
CA THR A 41 -12.02 -7.02 0.46
C THR A 41 -11.92 -7.83 -0.83
N ALA A 42 -10.71 -8.19 -1.26
CA ALA A 42 -10.50 -9.02 -2.45
C ALA A 42 -11.23 -10.37 -2.35
N SER A 43 -11.12 -11.04 -1.21
CA SER A 43 -11.81 -12.30 -0.90
C SER A 43 -12.12 -12.37 0.59
N PRO A 44 -13.15 -13.14 1.02
CA PRO A 44 -13.46 -13.27 2.44
C PRO A 44 -12.24 -13.69 3.24
N SER A 45 -11.88 -12.90 4.23
CA SER A 45 -10.72 -13.09 5.09
C SER A 45 -11.04 -12.68 6.51
N PRO A 46 -10.35 -13.21 7.53
CA PRO A 46 -10.48 -12.72 8.89
C PRO A 46 -10.12 -11.24 8.98
N ASN A 47 -10.83 -10.49 9.81
CA ASN A 47 -10.40 -9.15 10.16
C ASN A 47 -9.13 -9.21 11.01
N ARG A 48 -8.16 -8.33 10.75
CA ARG A 48 -6.87 -8.33 11.46
C ARG A 48 -7.02 -8.15 12.98
N TRP A 49 -8.00 -7.38 13.39
CA TRP A 49 -8.18 -6.96 14.78
C TRP A 49 -9.23 -7.75 15.55
N SER A 50 -10.12 -8.46 14.84
CA SER A 50 -11.17 -9.27 15.46
C SER A 50 -11.64 -10.39 14.55
N ASP A 51 -11.53 -11.63 15.02
CA ASP A 51 -12.05 -12.79 14.30
C ASP A 51 -13.58 -12.83 14.24
N LYS A 52 -14.27 -11.98 15.02
CA LYS A 52 -15.73 -11.87 15.05
C LYS A 52 -16.29 -10.93 13.98
N VAL A 53 -15.44 -10.18 13.31
CA VAL A 53 -15.83 -9.27 12.22
C VAL A 53 -15.45 -9.92 10.91
N PRO A 54 -16.38 -10.56 10.17
CA PRO A 54 -16.08 -11.15 8.88
C PRO A 54 -15.90 -10.07 7.82
N SER A 55 -15.14 -10.39 6.77
CA SER A 55 -15.14 -9.63 5.54
C SER A 55 -15.87 -10.39 4.43
N ARG A 56 -16.24 -9.68 3.38
CA ARG A 56 -16.84 -10.25 2.18
C ARG A 56 -16.05 -9.87 0.92
N GLU A 57 -16.25 -10.63 -0.11
CA GLU A 57 -15.72 -10.29 -1.42
C GLU A 57 -16.39 -9.04 -1.98
N MET A 58 -15.61 -8.13 -2.54
CA MET A 58 -16.12 -6.99 -3.31
C MET A 58 -16.73 -7.46 -4.62
N THR A 59 -17.87 -6.88 -4.97
CA THR A 59 -18.46 -7.05 -6.30
C THR A 59 -17.67 -6.25 -7.35
N LYS A 60 -17.76 -6.64 -8.62
CA LYS A 60 -17.15 -5.88 -9.72
C LYS A 60 -17.70 -4.45 -9.83
N ALA A 61 -18.98 -4.25 -9.50
CA ALA A 61 -19.58 -2.92 -9.46
C ALA A 61 -18.93 -2.03 -8.40
N GLU A 62 -18.63 -2.57 -7.22
CA GLU A 62 -17.90 -1.84 -6.17
C GLU A 62 -16.46 -1.55 -6.58
N ILE A 63 -15.77 -2.49 -7.24
CA ILE A 63 -14.42 -2.24 -7.78
C ILE A 63 -14.47 -1.07 -8.77
N GLN A 64 -15.46 -1.05 -9.68
CA GLN A 64 -15.63 0.05 -10.63
C GLN A 64 -15.95 1.37 -9.92
N GLU A 65 -16.80 1.36 -8.89
CA GLU A 65 -17.10 2.56 -8.07
C GLU A 65 -15.83 3.14 -7.43
N PHE A 66 -14.91 2.28 -6.96
CA PHE A 66 -13.61 2.73 -6.45
C PHE A 66 -12.74 3.35 -7.54
N ILE A 67 -12.63 2.71 -8.70
CA ILE A 67 -11.86 3.23 -9.85
C ILE A 67 -12.36 4.62 -10.24
N ASP A 68 -13.68 4.77 -10.41
CA ASP A 68 -14.31 6.04 -10.74
C ASP A 68 -14.08 7.11 -9.66
N SER A 69 -14.10 6.70 -8.39
CA SER A 69 -13.85 7.59 -7.25
C SER A 69 -12.40 8.08 -7.21
N PHE A 70 -11.42 7.23 -7.49
CA PHE A 70 -10.01 7.64 -7.61
C PHE A 70 -9.83 8.67 -8.73
N ALA A 71 -10.41 8.41 -9.91
CA ALA A 71 -10.34 9.34 -11.03
C ALA A 71 -10.99 10.69 -10.69
N LYS A 72 -12.18 10.67 -10.07
CA LYS A 72 -12.88 11.88 -9.62
C LYS A 72 -12.07 12.65 -8.57
N CYS A 73 -11.50 11.98 -7.58
CA CYS A 73 -10.68 12.63 -6.56
C CYS A 73 -9.43 13.27 -7.17
N ALA A 74 -8.74 12.57 -8.06
CA ALA A 74 -7.57 13.10 -8.76
C ALA A 74 -7.92 14.36 -9.59
N LYS A 75 -9.06 14.33 -10.29
CA LYS A 75 -9.54 15.49 -11.05
C LYS A 75 -9.86 16.68 -10.16
N LEU A 76 -10.50 16.47 -9.01
CA LEU A 76 -10.76 17.52 -8.03
C LEU A 76 -9.47 18.14 -7.48
N LEU A 77 -8.45 17.33 -7.22
CA LEU A 77 -7.14 17.79 -6.77
C LEU A 77 -6.41 18.59 -7.87
N GLN A 78 -6.44 18.12 -9.11
CA GLN A 78 -5.91 18.85 -10.26
C GLN A 78 -6.59 20.21 -10.42
N ASP A 79 -7.93 20.25 -10.36
CA ASP A 79 -8.70 21.51 -10.47
C ASP A 79 -8.42 22.47 -9.31
N ALA A 80 -8.00 21.95 -8.15
CA ALA A 80 -7.53 22.74 -7.01
C ALA A 80 -6.06 23.20 -7.14
N GLY A 81 -5.35 22.85 -8.22
CA GLY A 81 -3.98 23.27 -8.48
C GLY A 81 -2.91 22.33 -7.89
N VAL A 82 -3.26 21.08 -7.58
CA VAL A 82 -2.30 20.07 -7.15
C VAL A 82 -1.61 19.48 -8.39
N ASP A 83 -0.28 19.38 -8.36
CA ASP A 83 0.55 19.00 -9.52
C ASP A 83 0.54 17.49 -9.83
N GLY A 84 0.19 16.63 -8.88
CA GLY A 84 0.13 15.18 -9.05
C GLY A 84 -0.45 14.50 -7.83
N VAL A 85 -0.67 13.18 -7.91
CA VAL A 85 -1.23 12.38 -6.82
C VAL A 85 -0.40 11.13 -6.57
N GLU A 86 -0.42 10.63 -5.33
CA GLU A 86 0.09 9.31 -4.99
C GLU A 86 -1.07 8.39 -4.63
N VAL A 87 -1.15 7.26 -5.31
CA VAL A 87 -2.08 6.17 -4.99
C VAL A 87 -1.45 5.32 -3.90
N HIS A 88 -2.00 5.36 -2.70
CA HIS A 88 -1.55 4.55 -1.57
C HIS A 88 -2.22 3.18 -1.64
N ALA A 89 -1.58 2.21 -2.30
CA ALA A 89 -2.37 1.10 -2.72
C ALA A 89 -1.72 -0.28 -2.76
N VAL A 90 -0.64 -0.48 -3.45
CA VAL A 90 0.05 -1.79 -3.50
C VAL A 90 1.07 -1.82 -2.36
N HIS A 91 0.55 -1.68 -1.14
CA HIS A 91 1.33 -1.42 0.06
C HIS A 91 0.60 -1.91 1.31
N GLU A 92 1.32 -2.53 2.22
CA GLU A 92 0.90 -2.92 3.58
C GLU A 92 -0.33 -3.82 3.71
N GLY A 93 -0.81 -4.45 2.63
CA GLY A 93 -2.05 -5.23 2.69
C GLY A 93 -3.31 -4.38 2.79
N TYR A 94 -3.26 -3.08 2.44
CA TYR A 94 -4.44 -2.25 2.20
C TYR A 94 -5.26 -2.79 1.02
N LEU A 95 -6.42 -2.20 0.74
CA LEU A 95 -7.39 -2.78 -0.18
C LEU A 95 -6.77 -3.26 -1.51
N LEU A 96 -5.99 -2.42 -2.19
CA LEU A 96 -5.39 -2.83 -3.47
C LEU A 96 -4.32 -3.90 -3.30
N ASP A 97 -3.53 -3.84 -2.23
CA ASP A 97 -2.53 -4.87 -1.95
C ASP A 97 -3.16 -6.21 -1.56
N GLN A 98 -4.36 -6.21 -0.97
CA GLN A 98 -5.13 -7.43 -0.74
C GLN A 98 -5.51 -8.14 -2.05
N PHE A 99 -5.71 -7.39 -3.14
CA PHE A 99 -5.90 -7.97 -4.46
C PHE A 99 -4.62 -8.58 -5.02
N THR A 100 -3.44 -7.99 -4.74
CA THR A 100 -2.16 -8.48 -5.26
C THR A 100 -1.65 -9.72 -4.53
N LEU A 101 -1.90 -9.82 -3.21
CA LEU A 101 -1.40 -10.91 -2.36
C LEU A 101 -2.16 -12.21 -2.62
N HIS A 102 -1.51 -13.20 -3.23
CA HIS A 102 -2.14 -14.46 -3.62
C HIS A 102 -2.66 -15.29 -2.43
N TYR A 103 -2.10 -15.11 -1.23
CA TYR A 103 -2.61 -15.80 -0.04
C TYR A 103 -3.91 -15.18 0.50
N VAL A 104 -4.19 -13.93 0.15
CA VAL A 104 -5.44 -13.21 0.48
C VAL A 104 -6.46 -13.33 -0.66
N ASN A 105 -6.04 -13.04 -1.90
CA ASN A 105 -6.91 -13.03 -3.08
C ASN A 105 -7.16 -14.46 -3.58
N LYS A 106 -8.39 -14.93 -3.39
CA LYS A 106 -8.88 -16.25 -3.86
C LYS A 106 -9.94 -16.12 -4.97
N ARG A 107 -10.03 -14.94 -5.59
CA ARG A 107 -10.98 -14.69 -6.69
C ARG A 107 -10.67 -15.56 -7.89
N THR A 108 -11.74 -15.94 -8.60
CA THR A 108 -11.69 -16.74 -9.84
C THR A 108 -12.09 -15.94 -11.08
N ASP A 109 -12.35 -14.64 -10.89
CA ASP A 109 -12.66 -13.71 -11.98
C ASP A 109 -11.40 -12.98 -12.48
N GLU A 110 -11.57 -11.95 -13.32
CA GLU A 110 -10.49 -11.16 -13.90
C GLU A 110 -9.64 -10.34 -12.90
N TYR A 111 -10.00 -10.34 -11.62
CA TYR A 111 -9.25 -9.69 -10.53
C TYR A 111 -8.50 -10.70 -9.66
N GLY A 112 -8.43 -11.98 -10.05
CA GLY A 112 -7.73 -13.02 -9.30
C GLY A 112 -6.98 -14.02 -10.18
N GLY A 113 -6.22 -14.91 -9.56
CA GLY A 113 -5.41 -15.91 -10.24
C GLY A 113 -4.06 -15.39 -10.72
N SER A 114 -3.90 -15.07 -12.01
CA SER A 114 -2.61 -14.63 -12.56
C SER A 114 -2.12 -13.31 -11.96
N LEU A 115 -0.83 -13.02 -12.11
CA LEU A 115 -0.24 -11.76 -11.65
C LEU A 115 -0.99 -10.57 -12.25
N GLU A 116 -1.19 -10.54 -13.56
CA GLU A 116 -1.84 -9.43 -14.26
C GLU A 116 -3.26 -9.20 -13.75
N ASN A 117 -3.98 -10.26 -13.42
CA ASN A 117 -5.32 -10.16 -12.86
C ASN A 117 -5.30 -9.60 -11.43
N ARG A 118 -4.35 -10.05 -10.60
CA ARG A 118 -4.21 -9.57 -9.23
C ARG A 118 -3.80 -8.09 -9.17
N TYR A 119 -3.02 -7.60 -10.11
CA TYR A 119 -2.59 -6.20 -10.21
C TYR A 119 -3.52 -5.33 -11.08
N ARG A 120 -4.53 -5.93 -11.72
CA ARG A 120 -5.49 -5.25 -12.62
C ARG A 120 -6.15 -4.06 -11.95
N PHE A 121 -6.59 -4.18 -10.72
CA PHE A 121 -7.29 -3.10 -10.02
C PHE A 121 -6.41 -1.84 -9.91
N ALA A 122 -5.16 -2.00 -9.50
CA ALA A 122 -4.20 -0.89 -9.43
C ALA A 122 -3.92 -0.29 -10.83
N ALA A 123 -3.81 -1.14 -11.87
CA ALA A 123 -3.61 -0.70 -13.25
C ALA A 123 -4.83 0.05 -13.82
N GLU A 124 -6.04 -0.36 -13.51
CA GLU A 124 -7.26 0.34 -13.95
C GLU A 124 -7.44 1.70 -13.27
N ILE A 125 -7.04 1.83 -12.01
CA ILE A 125 -7.05 3.12 -11.28
C ILE A 125 -6.16 4.15 -11.99
N VAL A 126 -4.89 3.83 -12.28
CA VAL A 126 -4.01 4.81 -12.93
C VAL A 126 -4.50 5.18 -14.32
N LYS A 127 -5.02 4.22 -15.09
CA LYS A 127 -5.62 4.49 -16.40
C LYS A 127 -6.83 5.42 -16.30
N ALA A 128 -7.70 5.23 -15.31
CA ALA A 128 -8.85 6.10 -15.08
C ALA A 128 -8.43 7.51 -14.65
N ILE A 129 -7.41 7.65 -13.79
CA ILE A 129 -6.85 8.94 -13.41
C ILE A 129 -6.28 9.65 -14.64
N LYS A 130 -5.45 8.96 -15.43
CA LYS A 130 -4.86 9.52 -16.67
C LYS A 130 -5.93 9.93 -17.69
N ALA A 131 -7.02 9.16 -17.80
CA ALA A 131 -8.15 9.50 -18.67
C ALA A 131 -8.89 10.78 -18.20
N ALA A 132 -9.01 10.98 -16.89
CA ALA A 132 -9.70 12.13 -16.30
C ALA A 132 -8.85 13.42 -16.25
N CYS A 133 -7.56 13.27 -15.95
CA CYS A 133 -6.63 14.40 -15.69
C CYS A 133 -5.71 14.71 -16.87
N GLY A 134 -5.62 13.83 -17.85
CA GLY A 134 -4.66 13.92 -18.96
C GLY A 134 -3.41 13.05 -18.73
N PRO A 135 -2.72 12.67 -19.84
CA PRO A 135 -1.59 11.73 -19.78
C PRO A 135 -0.39 12.28 -19.00
N ASP A 136 -0.22 13.62 -18.96
CA ASP A 136 0.90 14.28 -18.32
C ASP A 136 0.68 14.55 -16.82
N PHE A 137 -0.51 14.27 -16.27
CA PHE A 137 -0.75 14.43 -14.83
C PHE A 137 -0.03 13.34 -14.04
N PRO A 138 0.95 13.68 -13.19
CA PRO A 138 1.78 12.69 -12.49
C PRO A 138 0.98 11.83 -11.51
N VAL A 139 1.18 10.52 -11.58
CA VAL A 139 0.58 9.56 -10.66
C VAL A 139 1.67 8.66 -10.08
N SER A 140 2.02 8.88 -8.83
CA SER A 140 2.91 8.02 -8.06
C SER A 140 2.15 6.83 -7.47
N LEU A 141 2.85 5.72 -7.24
CA LEU A 141 2.34 4.58 -6.50
C LEU A 141 3.16 4.32 -5.24
N ARG A 142 2.50 4.26 -4.09
CA ARG A 142 3.11 3.69 -2.89
C ARG A 142 3.18 2.17 -3.06
N TYR A 143 4.41 1.63 -3.05
CA TYR A 143 4.68 0.26 -3.44
C TYR A 143 5.55 -0.47 -2.41
N SER A 144 5.06 -1.58 -1.89
CA SER A 144 5.84 -2.48 -1.06
C SER A 144 6.56 -3.51 -1.93
N VAL A 145 7.88 -3.49 -1.95
CA VAL A 145 8.68 -4.35 -2.83
C VAL A 145 8.57 -5.81 -2.40
N VAL A 146 8.86 -6.11 -1.14
CA VAL A 146 8.72 -7.46 -0.57
C VAL A 146 7.78 -7.40 0.63
N SER A 147 6.82 -8.32 0.69
CA SER A 147 5.80 -8.32 1.73
C SER A 147 6.34 -8.61 3.14
N LYS A 148 7.48 -9.30 3.25
CA LYS A 148 8.14 -9.68 4.51
C LYS A 148 7.21 -10.45 5.45
N THR A 149 6.39 -11.36 4.90
CA THR A 149 5.38 -12.10 5.65
C THR A 149 5.45 -13.61 5.43
N LYS A 150 5.22 -14.36 6.51
CA LYS A 150 5.05 -15.83 6.49
C LYS A 150 3.58 -16.23 6.33
N GLY A 151 2.69 -15.24 6.23
CA GLY A 151 1.25 -15.40 6.13
C GLY A 151 0.49 -14.44 7.03
N PHE A 152 -0.81 -14.63 7.14
CA PHE A 152 -1.69 -13.75 7.92
C PHE A 152 -1.26 -13.68 9.39
N ARG A 153 -1.04 -12.47 9.91
CA ARG A 153 -0.54 -12.16 11.26
C ARG A 153 0.86 -12.74 11.58
N GLN A 154 1.67 -13.01 10.57
CA GLN A 154 2.99 -13.64 10.74
C GLN A 154 4.07 -12.90 9.95
N GLY A 155 4.50 -11.74 10.43
CA GLY A 155 5.61 -10.99 9.82
C GLY A 155 6.96 -11.66 10.04
N ALA A 156 7.89 -11.48 9.10
CA ALA A 156 9.27 -11.93 9.19
C ALA A 156 10.18 -10.87 9.81
N LEU A 157 11.09 -11.28 10.67
CA LEU A 157 12.06 -10.39 11.32
C LEU A 157 13.33 -10.22 10.46
N PRO A 158 14.10 -9.14 10.67
CA PRO A 158 15.41 -8.99 10.03
C PRO A 158 16.33 -10.17 10.37
N GLY A 159 16.92 -10.77 9.33
CA GLY A 159 17.84 -11.92 9.47
C GLY A 159 17.15 -13.26 9.75
N GLU A 160 15.82 -13.31 9.78
CA GLU A 160 15.07 -14.55 9.88
C GLU A 160 15.10 -15.30 8.55
N ASP A 161 15.35 -16.61 8.59
CA ASP A 161 15.17 -17.51 7.45
C ASP A 161 13.69 -17.92 7.37
N TYR A 162 13.02 -17.56 6.26
CA TYR A 162 11.59 -17.84 6.09
C TYR A 162 11.22 -17.99 4.61
N VAL A 163 10.05 -18.55 4.37
CA VAL A 163 9.44 -18.62 3.03
C VAL A 163 8.45 -17.45 2.91
N GLU A 164 8.65 -16.58 1.93
CA GLU A 164 7.74 -15.46 1.66
C GLU A 164 6.37 -15.98 1.20
N ALA A 165 5.32 -15.61 1.94
CA ALA A 165 3.95 -15.99 1.61
C ALA A 165 3.23 -14.92 0.77
N GLY A 166 3.72 -13.69 0.77
CA GLY A 166 3.20 -12.57 0.01
C GLY A 166 3.92 -12.36 -1.32
N ARG A 167 4.20 -11.11 -1.63
CA ARG A 167 5.02 -10.71 -2.79
C ARG A 167 6.49 -10.91 -2.45
N ASP A 168 7.14 -11.79 -3.20
CA ASP A 168 8.59 -11.95 -3.19
C ASP A 168 9.27 -11.03 -4.22
N MET A 169 10.60 -11.10 -4.29
CA MET A 169 11.37 -10.27 -5.23
C MET A 169 11.06 -10.63 -6.69
N ALA A 170 10.91 -11.91 -7.01
CA ALA A 170 10.65 -12.34 -8.39
C ALA A 170 9.27 -11.85 -8.88
N GLU A 171 8.24 -11.91 -8.04
CA GLU A 171 6.94 -11.31 -8.37
C GLU A 171 7.07 -9.78 -8.46
N SER A 172 7.85 -9.15 -7.58
CA SER A 172 8.00 -7.70 -7.55
C SER A 172 8.66 -7.11 -8.80
N GLU A 173 9.64 -7.79 -9.38
CA GLU A 173 10.29 -7.43 -10.63
C GLU A 173 9.26 -7.30 -11.78
N ILE A 174 8.41 -8.31 -11.93
CA ILE A 174 7.36 -8.35 -12.95
C ILE A 174 6.28 -7.31 -12.66
N ALA A 175 5.85 -7.21 -11.39
CA ALA A 175 4.80 -6.32 -10.96
C ALA A 175 5.17 -4.84 -11.11
N ALA A 176 6.39 -4.44 -10.75
CA ALA A 176 6.89 -3.08 -10.93
C ALA A 176 6.84 -2.64 -12.39
N LYS A 177 7.34 -3.50 -13.29
CA LYS A 177 7.27 -3.25 -14.74
C LYS A 177 5.84 -3.17 -15.25
N PHE A 178 4.96 -4.08 -14.82
CA PHE A 178 3.54 -4.08 -15.19
C PHE A 178 2.84 -2.78 -14.75
N LEU A 179 3.14 -2.28 -13.56
CA LEU A 179 2.56 -1.05 -13.02
C LEU A 179 3.08 0.20 -13.75
N GLN A 180 4.37 0.24 -14.07
CA GLN A 180 4.93 1.27 -14.96
C GLN A 180 4.21 1.28 -16.31
N ASP A 181 4.07 0.13 -16.94
CA ASP A 181 3.44 0.00 -18.27
C ASP A 181 1.92 0.30 -18.22
N ALA A 182 1.30 0.19 -17.06
CA ALA A 182 -0.07 0.62 -16.84
C ALA A 182 -0.23 2.14 -16.79
N GLY A 183 0.84 2.91 -16.48
CA GLY A 183 0.86 4.37 -16.51
C GLY A 183 1.24 5.08 -15.22
N TYR A 184 1.77 4.38 -14.21
CA TYR A 184 2.40 5.03 -13.05
C TYR A 184 3.70 5.71 -13.44
N ASP A 185 3.93 6.92 -12.94
CA ASP A 185 5.08 7.76 -13.27
C ASP A 185 6.21 7.68 -12.23
N MET A 186 5.96 7.13 -11.06
CA MET A 186 6.95 6.96 -9.99
C MET A 186 6.53 5.83 -9.04
N LEU A 187 7.51 5.12 -8.49
CA LEU A 187 7.31 4.19 -7.39
C LEU A 187 7.92 4.76 -6.11
N ASN A 188 7.10 4.95 -5.09
CA ASN A 188 7.52 5.30 -3.74
C ASN A 188 7.57 4.03 -2.90
N CYS A 189 8.79 3.51 -2.69
CA CYS A 189 9.02 2.13 -2.27
C CYS A 189 9.48 1.99 -0.82
N ASP A 190 9.04 0.89 -0.23
CA ASP A 190 9.59 0.27 0.99
C ASP A 190 9.31 -1.23 0.97
N ASN A 191 9.32 -1.90 2.12
CA ASN A 191 8.93 -3.30 2.29
C ASN A 191 7.84 -3.44 3.35
N GLY A 192 7.26 -4.63 3.42
CA GLY A 192 6.39 -5.03 4.50
C GLY A 192 4.91 -5.00 4.16
N THR A 193 4.15 -5.56 5.07
CA THR A 193 2.69 -5.57 5.10
C THR A 193 2.23 -5.18 6.51
N TYR A 194 0.94 -5.13 6.77
CA TYR A 194 0.42 -4.96 8.13
C TYR A 194 0.88 -6.05 9.10
N ASP A 195 1.19 -7.25 8.59
CA ASP A 195 1.74 -8.34 9.40
C ASP A 195 3.22 -8.13 9.73
N ALA A 196 3.91 -7.34 8.92
CA ALA A 196 5.31 -6.97 9.01
C ALA A 196 5.49 -5.44 8.96
N TRP A 197 4.59 -4.68 9.62
CA TRP A 197 4.50 -3.22 9.57
C TRP A 197 5.80 -2.53 10.01
N TYR A 198 6.62 -3.18 10.80
CA TYR A 198 7.93 -2.69 11.22
C TYR A 198 8.97 -2.61 10.10
N TRP A 199 8.69 -3.14 8.91
CA TRP A 199 9.45 -2.89 7.69
C TRP A 199 8.97 -1.64 6.96
N ALA A 200 7.65 -1.44 6.86
CA ALA A 200 7.08 -0.27 6.22
C ALA A 200 7.22 1.01 7.07
N HIS A 201 7.15 0.86 8.40
CA HIS A 201 7.34 1.94 9.37
C HIS A 201 8.46 1.60 10.37
N PRO A 202 9.71 1.47 9.91
CA PRO A 202 10.76 0.87 10.72
C PRO A 202 11.06 1.70 11.98
N PRO A 203 10.82 1.12 13.18
CA PRO A 203 11.17 1.75 14.45
C PRO A 203 12.68 1.77 14.68
N VAL A 204 13.13 2.42 15.78
CA VAL A 204 14.56 2.65 16.04
C VAL A 204 15.38 1.35 16.17
N TYR A 205 14.76 0.25 16.56
CA TYR A 205 15.43 -1.05 16.69
C TYR A 205 15.59 -1.82 15.37
N MET A 206 14.96 -1.37 14.28
CA MET A 206 15.21 -1.93 12.95
C MET A 206 16.56 -1.45 12.42
N PRO A 207 17.25 -2.23 11.57
CA PRO A 207 18.47 -1.78 10.92
C PRO A 207 18.27 -0.47 10.14
N GLU A 208 19.28 0.37 10.10
CA GLU A 208 19.30 1.52 9.19
C GLU A 208 19.29 1.03 7.75
N ASN A 209 18.64 1.80 6.87
CA ASN A 209 18.52 1.47 5.44
C ASN A 209 17.90 0.10 5.16
N CYS A 210 17.02 -0.38 6.04
CA CYS A 210 16.51 -1.76 6.03
C CYS A 210 15.74 -2.15 4.76
N ASN A 211 15.26 -1.18 3.99
CA ASN A 211 14.54 -1.41 2.74
C ASN A 211 15.40 -1.15 1.49
N LEU A 212 16.62 -0.62 1.65
CA LEU A 212 17.41 -0.07 0.57
C LEU A 212 17.77 -1.11 -0.50
N ALA A 213 18.23 -2.28 -0.07
CA ALA A 213 18.76 -3.29 -1.01
C ALA A 213 17.69 -3.79 -1.99
N GLU A 214 16.48 -4.06 -1.50
CA GLU A 214 15.36 -4.51 -2.33
C GLU A 214 14.87 -3.40 -3.25
N VAL A 215 14.82 -2.16 -2.77
CA VAL A 215 14.36 -1.03 -3.58
C VAL A 215 15.37 -0.68 -4.69
N GLU A 216 16.67 -0.70 -4.40
CA GLU A 216 17.72 -0.54 -5.42
C GLU A 216 17.66 -1.65 -6.47
N HIS A 217 17.32 -2.87 -6.07
CA HIS A 217 17.13 -3.97 -6.99
C HIS A 217 15.99 -3.70 -7.98
N ILE A 218 14.83 -3.24 -7.49
CA ILE A 218 13.68 -2.92 -8.33
C ILE A 218 13.97 -1.79 -9.34
N LYS A 219 14.81 -0.84 -9.00
CA LYS A 219 15.22 0.22 -9.94
C LYS A 219 15.79 -0.32 -11.26
N ASN A 220 16.36 -1.51 -11.28
CA ASN A 220 16.89 -2.13 -12.50
C ASN A 220 15.80 -2.65 -13.45
N PHE A 221 14.55 -2.72 -13.01
CA PHE A 221 13.43 -3.30 -13.78
C PHE A 221 12.44 -2.24 -14.29
N VAL A 222 12.64 -0.97 -13.90
CA VAL A 222 11.76 0.14 -14.29
C VAL A 222 12.58 1.34 -14.77
N ASP A 223 11.97 2.11 -15.68
CA ASP A 223 12.57 3.33 -16.23
C ASP A 223 12.08 4.59 -15.48
N ILE A 224 10.97 4.47 -14.75
CA ILE A 224 10.40 5.55 -13.94
C ILE A 224 11.19 5.79 -12.66
N PRO A 225 11.10 6.99 -12.05
CA PRO A 225 11.72 7.28 -10.79
C PRO A 225 11.32 6.30 -9.67
N VAL A 226 12.32 5.91 -8.87
CA VAL A 226 12.13 5.06 -7.68
C VAL A 226 12.67 5.79 -6.46
N VAL A 227 11.81 5.96 -5.47
CA VAL A 227 12.12 6.58 -4.18
C VAL A 227 12.12 5.51 -3.10
N CYS A 228 13.12 5.51 -2.21
CA CYS A 228 13.21 4.60 -1.08
C CYS A 228 12.90 5.31 0.24
N ALA A 229 12.07 4.70 1.08
CA ALA A 229 11.81 5.14 2.45
C ALA A 229 12.08 4.01 3.46
N GLY A 230 12.36 4.39 4.72
CA GLY A 230 12.55 3.45 5.82
C GLY A 230 13.91 3.53 6.48
N ARG A 231 14.05 4.32 7.55
CA ARG A 231 15.29 4.55 8.31
C ARG A 231 16.50 4.88 7.42
N MET A 232 16.27 5.58 6.31
CA MET A 232 17.33 6.03 5.42
C MET A 232 18.31 6.94 6.16
N THR A 233 19.61 6.69 5.98
CA THR A 233 20.66 7.65 6.34
C THR A 233 20.95 8.57 5.17
N LEU A 234 21.37 9.81 5.45
CA LEU A 234 21.73 10.77 4.40
C LEU A 234 22.85 10.25 3.51
N GLU A 235 23.85 9.63 4.13
CA GLU A 235 25.02 9.09 3.43
C GLU A 235 24.63 7.99 2.45
N ALA A 236 23.81 7.02 2.88
CA ALA A 236 23.34 5.95 2.01
C ALA A 236 22.45 6.51 0.89
N ALA A 237 21.53 7.44 1.20
CA ALA A 237 20.67 8.08 0.21
C ALA A 237 21.49 8.83 -0.85
N ALA A 238 22.41 9.70 -0.42
CA ALA A 238 23.27 10.47 -1.33
C ALA A 238 24.12 9.56 -2.23
N LYS A 239 24.71 8.51 -1.66
CA LYS A 239 25.49 7.53 -2.41
C LYS A 239 24.64 6.81 -3.46
N SER A 240 23.48 6.28 -3.08
CA SER A 240 22.62 5.52 -3.99
C SER A 240 22.09 6.38 -5.14
N ILE A 241 21.76 7.65 -4.86
CA ILE A 241 21.33 8.60 -5.89
C ILE A 241 22.49 8.97 -6.80
N ALA A 242 23.67 9.27 -6.26
CA ALA A 242 24.86 9.59 -7.06
C ALA A 242 25.30 8.44 -7.97
N GLU A 243 25.09 7.21 -7.56
CA GLU A 243 25.39 5.99 -8.33
C GLU A 243 24.24 5.57 -9.27
N GLY A 244 23.13 6.31 -9.30
CA GLY A 244 21.95 6.01 -10.14
C GLY A 244 21.17 4.76 -9.72
N ARG A 245 21.34 4.31 -8.48
CA ARG A 245 20.61 3.15 -7.93
C ARG A 245 19.25 3.50 -7.34
N LEU A 246 19.03 4.80 -7.08
CA LEU A 246 17.76 5.41 -6.69
C LEU A 246 17.62 6.78 -7.37
N ASP A 247 16.40 7.30 -7.44
CA ASP A 247 16.13 8.67 -7.90
C ASP A 247 15.81 9.62 -6.73
N GLY A 248 15.46 9.06 -5.55
CA GLY A 248 15.16 9.85 -4.37
C GLY A 248 15.09 9.02 -3.09
N ALA A 249 15.03 9.72 -1.96
CA ALA A 249 14.90 9.10 -0.65
C ALA A 249 13.89 9.84 0.22
N GLY A 250 13.08 9.08 0.98
CA GLY A 250 12.05 9.59 1.88
C GLY A 250 12.53 9.68 3.33
N PHE A 251 12.37 10.87 3.92
CA PHE A 251 12.66 11.14 5.33
C PHE A 251 11.42 11.75 6.00
N ALA A 252 10.97 11.21 7.12
CA ALA A 252 9.80 11.73 7.82
C ALA A 252 10.13 12.20 9.24
N ARG A 253 10.65 11.32 10.09
CA ARG A 253 10.91 11.63 11.50
C ARG A 253 11.97 12.70 11.71
N ASN A 254 12.92 12.83 10.78
CA ASN A 254 13.91 13.90 10.80
C ASN A 254 13.24 15.28 10.77
N PHE A 255 12.24 15.47 9.90
CA PHE A 255 11.48 16.72 9.82
C PHE A 255 10.56 16.96 11.02
N LEU A 256 10.03 15.87 11.62
CA LEU A 256 9.25 15.99 12.86
C LEU A 256 10.10 16.41 14.04
N ALA A 257 11.36 15.95 14.06
CA ALA A 257 12.32 16.32 15.11
C ALA A 257 12.91 17.72 14.92
N ASP A 258 13.13 18.12 13.67
CA ASP A 258 13.71 19.42 13.29
C ASP A 258 13.11 19.90 11.96
N PRO A 259 12.18 20.87 11.96
CA PRO A 259 11.58 21.40 10.75
C PRO A 259 12.59 21.99 9.74
N GLU A 260 13.75 22.46 10.25
CA GLU A 260 14.81 23.03 9.42
C GLU A 260 15.90 22.00 9.05
N TRP A 261 15.65 20.72 9.30
CA TRP A 261 16.62 19.65 9.06
C TRP A 261 17.19 19.70 7.64
N PHE A 262 16.36 19.92 6.64
CA PHE A 262 16.78 19.92 5.23
C PHE A 262 17.74 21.06 4.88
N THR A 263 17.69 22.20 5.59
CA THR A 263 18.60 23.30 5.37
C THR A 263 19.95 23.13 6.07
N LYS A 264 20.06 22.13 6.95
CA LYS A 264 21.26 21.83 7.74
C LYS A 264 22.08 20.67 7.15
N VAL A 265 21.55 19.99 6.14
CA VAL A 265 22.17 18.84 5.45
C VAL A 265 22.38 19.10 3.93
#